data_0b54f8becbd94180355c03c13238ae6c
#
_entry.id   0b54f8becbd94180355c03c13238ae6c
#
_cell.length_a   1.000
_cell.length_b   1.000
_cell.length_c   1.000
_cell.angle_alpha   90.00
_cell.angle_beta   90.00
_cell.angle_gamma   90.00
#
_symmetry.space_group_name_H-M   'P 1'
#
loop_
_entity.id
_entity.type
_entity.pdbx_description
1 polymer ?
#
loop_
_entity_poly.entity_id
_entity_poly.type
_entity_poly.pdbx_seq_one_letter_code
_entity_poly.pdbx_strand_id
1 'polypeptide(L)'
;MKRNIFAVCDLEVDYALNFMDYMNRKKNIPFEIQAFTSVENLIAYGEQTHIELLLISGRAMCREVRDLDIGKIIILSEGVHPPELDQYPSVYKY
;
A
#
# COMPACT_ATOMS: atom_id res chain seq x y z
N MET A 1 20.17 -9.59 6.78
CA MET A 1 19.66 -9.26 5.43
C MET A 1 18.33 -8.53 5.55
N LYS A 2 18.23 -7.34 4.98
CA LYS A 2 16.98 -6.59 5.01
C LYS A 2 16.02 -7.16 3.98
N ARG A 3 14.81 -7.45 4.40
CA ARG A 3 13.73 -7.78 3.47
C ARG A 3 13.18 -6.49 2.87
N ASN A 4 12.77 -6.56 1.63
CA ASN A 4 12.02 -5.46 1.02
C ASN A 4 10.67 -5.34 1.72
N ILE A 5 10.25 -4.11 1.98
CA ILE A 5 8.97 -3.84 2.63
C ILE A 5 7.95 -3.49 1.56
N PHE A 6 6.89 -4.26 1.49
CA PHE A 6 5.71 -3.96 0.69
C PHE A 6 4.60 -3.59 1.67
N ALA A 7 3.86 -2.55 1.35
CA ALA A 7 2.79 -2.07 2.22
C ALA A 7 1.46 -2.10 1.48
N VAL A 8 0.39 -2.40 2.20
CA VAL A 8 -0.97 -2.23 1.70
C VAL A 8 -1.69 -1.30 2.66
N CYS A 9 -2.35 -0.29 2.11
CA CYS A 9 -3.13 0.67 2.89
C CYS A 9 -4.54 0.74 2.34
N ASP A 10 -5.50 0.33 3.15
CA ASP A 10 -6.91 0.37 2.77
C ASP A 10 -7.74 0.66 4.02
N LEU A 11 -8.69 1.56 3.86
CA LEU A 11 -9.56 1.95 4.98
C LEU A 11 -10.53 0.83 5.38
N GLU A 12 -10.72 -0.16 4.50
CA GLU A 12 -11.44 -1.37 4.87
C GLU A 12 -10.49 -2.30 5.62
N VAL A 13 -10.67 -2.38 6.92
CA VAL A 13 -9.77 -3.13 7.81
C VAL A 13 -9.63 -4.59 7.38
N ASP A 14 -10.77 -5.23 7.10
CA ASP A 14 -10.76 -6.65 6.74
C ASP A 14 -9.98 -6.90 5.44
N TYR A 15 -10.12 -6.00 4.46
CA TYR A 15 -9.37 -6.14 3.22
C TYR A 15 -7.87 -6.07 3.44
N ALA A 16 -7.41 -5.06 4.18
CA ALA A 16 -5.99 -4.87 4.41
C ALA A 16 -5.38 -6.04 5.17
N LEU A 17 -6.04 -6.49 6.23
CA LEU A 17 -5.52 -7.57 7.05
C LEU A 17 -5.56 -8.91 6.32
N ASN A 18 -6.61 -9.18 5.55
CA ASN A 18 -6.71 -10.41 4.77
C ASN A 18 -5.65 -10.45 3.67
N PHE A 19 -5.40 -9.31 3.03
CA PHE A 19 -4.36 -9.22 2.01
C PHE A 19 -2.99 -9.53 2.61
N MET A 20 -2.68 -8.91 3.73
CA MET A 20 -1.40 -9.14 4.43
C MET A 20 -1.25 -10.62 4.81
N ASP A 21 -2.29 -11.19 5.41
CA ASP A 21 -2.26 -12.58 5.88
C ASP A 21 -2.08 -13.54 4.71
N TYR A 22 -2.83 -13.32 3.62
CA TYR A 22 -2.71 -14.15 2.43
C TYR A 22 -1.30 -14.12 1.86
N MET A 23 -0.73 -12.92 1.72
CA MET A 23 0.59 -12.79 1.13
C MET A 23 1.69 -13.34 2.04
N ASN A 24 1.56 -13.15 3.34
CA ASN A 24 2.58 -13.62 4.28
C ASN A 24 2.57 -15.15 4.47
N ARG A 25 1.52 -15.83 4.02
CA ARG A 25 1.49 -17.29 4.04
C ARG A 25 2.29 -17.94 2.93
N LYS A 26 2.67 -17.16 1.92
CA LYS A 26 3.46 -17.68 0.80
C LYS A 26 4.92 -17.77 1.21
N LYS A 27 5.46 -18.99 1.24
CA LYS A 27 6.77 -19.26 1.87
C LYS A 27 7.98 -18.75 1.11
N ASN A 28 7.87 -18.48 -0.18
CA ASN A 28 9.02 -18.12 -0.99
C ASN A 28 9.03 -16.66 -1.45
N ILE A 29 8.39 -15.79 -0.68
CA ILE A 29 8.32 -14.38 -1.00
C ILE A 29 9.50 -13.64 -0.36
N PRO A 30 10.32 -12.92 -1.13
CA PRO A 30 11.51 -12.23 -0.60
C PRO A 30 11.17 -10.85 -0.05
N PHE A 31 9.97 -10.63 0.45
CA PHE A 31 9.56 -9.35 1.00
C PHE A 31 8.59 -9.56 2.15
N GLU A 32 8.41 -8.51 2.94
CA GLU A 32 7.50 -8.50 4.07
C GLU A 32 6.32 -7.59 3.74
N ILE A 33 5.10 -8.03 4.05
CA ILE A 33 3.89 -7.23 3.85
C ILE A 33 3.49 -6.60 5.17
N GLN A 34 3.33 -5.27 5.15
CA GLN A 34 2.80 -4.51 6.28
C GLN A 34 1.45 -3.93 5.88
N ALA A 35 0.45 -4.10 6.73
CA ALA A 35 -0.91 -3.60 6.46
C ALA A 35 -1.19 -2.37 7.30
N PHE A 36 -1.80 -1.38 6.66
CA PHE A 36 -2.21 -0.14 7.32
C PHE A 36 -3.68 0.10 7.03
N THR A 37 -4.43 0.47 8.06
CA THR A 37 -5.85 0.76 7.95
C THR A 37 -6.14 2.24 8.20
N SER A 38 -5.09 3.03 8.42
CA SER A 38 -5.19 4.48 8.50
C SER A 38 -4.02 5.12 7.78
N VAL A 39 -4.27 6.28 7.19
CA VAL A 39 -3.23 7.02 6.47
C VAL A 39 -2.16 7.53 7.44
N GLU A 40 -2.58 7.96 8.62
CA GLU A 40 -1.66 8.48 9.63
C GLU A 40 -0.61 7.45 10.02
N ASN A 41 -1.02 6.20 10.21
CA ASN A 41 -0.09 5.13 10.56
C ASN A 41 0.85 4.82 9.41
N LEU A 42 0.35 4.83 8.17
CA LEU A 42 1.20 4.64 7.00
C LEU A 42 2.27 5.72 6.91
N ILE A 43 1.87 6.98 7.10
CA ILE A 43 2.79 8.11 7.02
C ILE A 43 3.87 7.99 8.10
N ALA A 44 3.48 7.70 9.34
CA ALA A 44 4.44 7.55 10.43
C ALA A 44 5.46 6.44 10.13
N TYR A 45 5.01 5.34 9.57
CA TYR A 45 5.88 4.24 9.19
C TYR A 45 6.81 4.64 8.04
N GLY A 46 6.25 5.27 7.02
CA GLY A 46 7.01 5.65 5.82
C GLY A 46 8.04 6.75 6.05
N GLU A 47 7.86 7.55 7.09
CA GLU A 47 8.85 8.57 7.44
C GLU A 47 10.13 7.95 8.01
N GLN A 48 10.06 6.73 8.51
CA GLN A 48 11.20 6.07 9.14
C GLN A 48 11.70 4.86 8.36
N THR A 49 10.94 4.37 7.38
CA THR A 49 11.25 3.15 6.69
C THR A 49 10.96 3.31 5.21
N HIS A 50 11.94 2.94 4.36
CA HIS A 50 11.69 2.92 2.92
C HIS A 50 10.70 1.82 2.58
N ILE A 51 9.68 2.16 1.78
CA ILE A 51 8.69 1.22 1.29
C ILE A 51 8.97 0.97 -0.18
N GLU A 52 9.23 -0.29 -0.53
CA GLU A 52 9.57 -0.65 -1.91
C GLU A 52 8.36 -0.56 -2.82
N LEU A 53 7.21 -1.04 -2.34
CA LEU A 53 5.97 -1.04 -3.10
C LEU A 53 4.82 -0.74 -2.16
N LEU A 54 3.96 0.19 -2.56
CA LEU A 54 2.75 0.52 -1.81
C LEU A 54 1.52 0.24 -2.67
N LEU A 55 0.63 -0.59 -2.16
CA LEU A 55 -0.71 -0.79 -2.71
C LEU A 55 -1.66 0.03 -1.83
N ILE A 56 -2.31 1.02 -2.39
CA ILE A 56 -3.11 1.94 -1.59
C ILE A 56 -4.46 2.21 -2.26
N SER A 57 -5.51 2.17 -1.45
CA SER A 57 -6.84 2.53 -1.89
C SER A 57 -6.86 3.98 -2.41
N GLY A 58 -7.62 4.22 -3.49
CA GLY A 58 -7.73 5.57 -4.03
C GLY A 58 -8.25 6.58 -3.02
N ARG A 59 -9.07 6.12 -2.06
CA ARG A 59 -9.62 6.99 -1.02
C ARG A 59 -8.59 7.38 0.03
N ALA A 60 -7.54 6.59 0.18
CA ALA A 60 -6.50 6.85 1.17
C ALA A 60 -5.33 7.64 0.59
N MET A 61 -5.22 7.72 -0.73
CA MET A 61 -4.10 8.40 -1.37
C MET A 61 -4.16 9.91 -1.14
N CYS A 62 -3.03 10.49 -0.78
CA CYS A 62 -2.93 11.93 -0.52
C CYS A 62 -1.50 12.41 -0.78
N ARG A 63 -1.33 13.74 -0.71
CA ARG A 63 -0.02 14.35 -0.97
C ARG A 63 1.04 13.85 -0.01
N GLU A 64 0.70 13.73 1.26
CA GLU A 64 1.65 13.31 2.29
C GLU A 64 2.20 11.91 2.00
N VAL A 65 1.37 11.03 1.48
CA VAL A 65 1.81 9.69 1.06
C VAL A 65 2.73 9.79 -0.15
N ARG A 66 2.38 10.64 -1.12
CA ARG A 66 3.20 10.83 -2.32
C ARG A 66 4.60 11.32 -1.98
N ASP A 67 4.73 12.12 -0.93
CA ASP A 67 6.01 12.70 -0.54
C ASP A 67 6.89 11.76 0.28
N LEU A 68 6.39 10.56 0.61
CA LEU A 68 7.20 9.56 1.31
C LEU A 68 8.19 8.90 0.35
N ASP A 69 9.22 8.27 0.95
CA ASP A 69 10.22 7.51 0.19
C ASP A 69 9.66 6.14 -0.18
N ILE A 70 8.94 6.09 -1.30
CA ILE A 70 8.28 4.89 -1.78
C ILE A 70 8.76 4.59 -3.19
N GLY A 71 9.19 3.35 -3.41
CA GLY A 71 9.72 2.96 -4.70
C GLY A 71 8.67 2.95 -5.80
N LYS A 72 7.48 2.38 -5.52
CA LYS A 72 6.40 2.34 -6.49
C LYS A 72 5.06 2.37 -5.77
N ILE A 73 4.11 3.11 -6.33
CA ILE A 73 2.74 3.20 -5.80
C ILE A 73 1.79 2.59 -6.82
N ILE A 74 0.93 1.69 -6.37
CA ILE A 74 -0.13 1.10 -7.18
C ILE A 74 -1.46 1.38 -6.48
N ILE A 75 -2.42 1.94 -7.22
CA ILE A 75 -3.73 2.26 -6.67
C ILE A 75 -4.62 1.02 -6.70
N LEU A 76 -5.25 0.73 -5.56
CA LEU A 76 -6.28 -0.30 -5.49
C LEU A 76 -7.60 0.34 -5.89
N SER A 77 -8.05 0.04 -7.10
CA SER A 77 -9.20 0.71 -7.68
C SER A 77 -10.49 -0.07 -7.42
N GLU A 78 -11.54 0.67 -7.08
CA GLU A 78 -12.89 0.12 -6.98
C GLU A 78 -13.69 0.34 -8.27
N GLY A 79 -13.00 0.78 -9.34
CA GLY A 79 -13.59 1.00 -10.65
C GLY A 79 -13.45 2.42 -11.13
N VAL A 80 -13.86 3.39 -10.33
CA VAL A 80 -13.78 4.81 -10.67
C VAL A 80 -12.92 5.51 -9.63
N HIS A 81 -12.01 6.36 -10.09
CA HIS A 81 -11.17 7.15 -9.21
C HIS A 81 -10.94 8.53 -9.82
N PRO A 82 -10.55 9.53 -9.00
CA PRO A 82 -10.29 10.88 -9.51
C PRO A 82 -9.17 10.90 -10.56
N PRO A 83 -9.26 11.79 -11.55
CA PRO A 83 -8.23 11.87 -12.60
C PRO A 83 -6.83 12.12 -12.08
N GLU A 84 -6.68 12.72 -10.90
CA GLU A 84 -5.37 12.96 -10.30
C GLU A 84 -4.60 11.66 -10.04
N LEU A 85 -5.31 10.54 -9.91
CA LEU A 85 -4.69 9.25 -9.67
C LEU A 85 -4.28 8.53 -10.95
N ASP A 86 -4.62 9.07 -12.12
CA ASP A 86 -4.27 8.45 -13.41
C ASP A 86 -2.76 8.39 -13.63
N GLN A 87 -1.99 9.19 -12.91
CA GLN A 87 -0.53 9.15 -12.99
C GLN A 87 0.08 7.90 -12.38
N TYR A 88 -0.71 7.14 -11.61
CA TYR A 88 -0.24 5.91 -10.97
C TYR A 88 -0.82 4.70 -11.67
N PRO A 89 -0.07 3.58 -11.74
CA PRO A 89 -0.67 2.32 -12.16
C PRO A 89 -1.74 1.91 -11.16
N SER A 90 -2.74 1.18 -11.63
CA SER A 90 -3.82 0.72 -10.77
C SER A 90 -4.18 -0.72 -11.08
N VAL A 91 -4.73 -1.40 -10.08
CA VAL A 91 -5.31 -2.72 -10.23
C VAL A 91 -6.67 -2.73 -9.55
N TYR A 92 -7.55 -3.59 -10.01
CA TYR A 92 -8.85 -3.71 -9.37
C TYR A 92 -8.69 -4.38 -8.01
N LYS A 93 -9.39 -3.82 -7.03
CA LYS A 93 -9.38 -4.31 -5.66
C LYS A 93 -10.09 -5.67 -5.54
N TYR A 94 -11.11 -5.89 -6.34
CA TYR A 94 -11.91 -7.11 -6.32
C TYR A 94 -11.84 -7.87 -7.63
#